data_bec13e3abf15a313472248f52ce78f12
#
_entry.id   bec13e3abf15a313472248f52ce78f12
#
_cell.length_a   1.000
_cell.length_b   1.000
_cell.length_c   1.000
_cell.angle_alpha   90.00
_cell.angle_beta   90.00
_cell.angle_gamma   90.00
#
_symmetry.space_group_name_H-M   'P 1'
#
loop_
_entity.id
_entity.type
_entity.pdbx_description
1 polymer ?
#
loop_
_entity_poly.entity_id
_entity_poly.type
_entity_poly.pdbx_seq_one_letter_code
_entity_poly.pdbx_strand_id
1 'polypeptide(L)'
;SEMCIRDSYIPEDNLLGRVNPETTRKLLEKAKFANYNAIRVWGGGYYPSDWFYDICDEMGLMVWQDFMFACAVYELTPEFEANIRQEFIENVKRLRHHASLGLWCGNNEMEQFVFERNSWLTKPSEVKDYFLMFERIIPEIVHEYDPQTFYWPASPSSGGCLDEPNDPNRGDVHYWKVWHGNRPFTEYRKYFFRYLSEFGFQAFPSVKTIEQFTDNEEDMNPFSYIMEKHQRQYSANGKIMGYMQQTYKYPNSFPTFVYASQLLQADGIRYGVEHFRRNRGRCMGAVYWQLNDCWPVISWSSVDYCGRLKALHYYAKRFFAPLMISCEEQGMMSSEANMNREHFVFEKSIRLNVANETMQDQNVTVRWALRDPGAAVLESGEQELTVPALTSTWLDKVEFPDADIFSHYVSYELICDGKVVSEGTVNFSYPKYFRYEDPELTCRVEGDEIVVSAKAYAKSVEILNENEDLVLEDNYFDLNANEKRVKVISGSTENLRLRSVYDIR
;
A
#
# COMPACT_ATOMS: atom_id res chain seq x y z
N SER A 1 8.68 -4.81 -20.27
CA SER A 1 8.17 -5.62 -19.14
C SER A 1 7.22 -4.79 -18.29
N GLU A 2 6.22 -5.42 -17.71
CA GLU A 2 5.31 -4.80 -16.78
C GLU A 2 6.03 -4.34 -15.52
N MET A 3 5.53 -3.27 -14.90
CA MET A 3 5.99 -2.84 -13.58
C MET A 3 5.51 -3.86 -12.53
N CYS A 4 6.39 -4.29 -11.64
CA CYS A 4 6.01 -5.20 -10.56
C CYS A 4 5.23 -4.47 -9.48
N ILE A 5 3.96 -4.83 -9.34
CA ILE A 5 3.01 -4.25 -8.40
C ILE A 5 2.68 -5.32 -7.37
N ARG A 6 3.13 -5.13 -6.12
CA ARG A 6 3.24 -6.20 -5.13
C ARG A 6 2.83 -5.77 -3.74
N ASP A 7 2.65 -6.80 -2.91
CA ASP A 7 2.61 -6.69 -1.45
C ASP A 7 3.43 -7.81 -0.81
N SER A 8 3.85 -7.58 0.43
CA SER A 8 4.56 -8.58 1.22
C SER A 8 3.55 -9.47 1.94
N TYR A 9 3.64 -10.76 1.68
CA TYR A 9 2.86 -11.81 2.35
C TYR A 9 3.64 -12.30 3.58
N ILE A 10 2.95 -12.33 4.71
CA ILE A 10 3.42 -12.93 5.96
C ILE A 10 2.60 -14.19 6.27
N PRO A 11 2.98 -15.04 7.26
CA PRO A 11 2.14 -16.16 7.67
C PRO A 11 0.67 -15.78 7.88
N GLU A 12 -0.25 -16.61 7.40
CA GLU A 12 -1.68 -16.32 7.46
C GLU A 12 -2.26 -16.45 8.87
N ASP A 13 -1.63 -17.25 9.71
CA ASP A 13 -2.02 -17.45 11.11
C ASP A 13 -0.81 -17.85 11.95
N ASN A 14 -0.76 -17.40 13.20
CA ASN A 14 0.23 -17.86 14.18
C ASN A 14 0.10 -19.35 14.51
N LEU A 15 -1.08 -19.94 14.29
CA LEU A 15 -1.38 -21.34 14.50
C LEU A 15 -1.51 -22.06 13.15
N LEU A 16 -0.44 -22.69 12.69
CA LEU A 16 -0.35 -23.32 11.37
C LEU A 16 -1.50 -24.28 11.05
N GLY A 17 -2.05 -24.96 12.05
CA GLY A 17 -3.19 -25.86 11.87
C GLY A 17 -4.50 -25.18 11.44
N ARG A 18 -4.56 -23.86 11.42
CA ARG A 18 -5.71 -23.10 10.91
C ARG A 18 -5.58 -22.75 9.45
N VAL A 19 -4.36 -22.76 8.91
CA VAL A 19 -4.10 -22.45 7.50
C VAL A 19 -4.48 -23.64 6.62
N ASN A 20 -5.26 -23.41 5.59
CA ASN A 20 -5.75 -24.43 4.67
C ASN A 20 -5.94 -23.84 3.25
N PRO A 21 -6.14 -24.69 2.23
CA PRO A 21 -6.25 -24.21 0.85
C PRO A 21 -7.37 -23.18 0.64
N GLU A 22 -8.48 -23.26 1.37
CA GLU A 22 -9.61 -22.34 1.23
C GLU A 22 -9.26 -20.95 1.78
N THR A 23 -8.66 -20.89 2.97
CA THR A 23 -8.26 -19.59 3.58
C THR A 23 -7.18 -18.91 2.74
N THR A 24 -6.18 -19.67 2.27
CA THR A 24 -5.14 -19.17 1.38
C THR A 24 -5.73 -18.63 0.08
N ARG A 25 -6.65 -19.38 -0.57
CA ARG A 25 -7.31 -18.94 -1.79
C ARG A 25 -8.06 -17.64 -1.60
N LYS A 26 -8.85 -17.51 -0.54
CA LYS A 26 -9.57 -16.27 -0.21
C LYS A 26 -8.64 -15.07 -0.04
N LEU A 27 -7.46 -15.26 0.55
CA LEU A 27 -6.48 -14.19 0.70
C LEU A 27 -5.88 -13.79 -0.65
N LEU A 28 -5.50 -14.77 -1.48
CA LEU A 28 -4.92 -14.51 -2.80
C LEU A 28 -5.95 -13.92 -3.79
N GLU A 29 -7.22 -14.28 -3.69
CA GLU A 29 -8.32 -13.64 -4.42
C GLU A 29 -8.43 -12.15 -4.08
N LYS A 30 -8.24 -11.76 -2.82
CA LYS A 30 -8.20 -10.36 -2.41
C LYS A 30 -6.99 -9.62 -3.02
N ALA A 31 -5.83 -10.27 -3.10
CA ALA A 31 -4.69 -9.71 -3.80
C ALA A 31 -5.01 -9.47 -5.30
N LYS A 32 -5.64 -10.42 -5.97
CA LYS A 32 -6.10 -10.25 -7.37
C LYS A 32 -7.16 -9.17 -7.50
N PHE A 33 -8.11 -9.08 -6.55
CA PHE A 33 -9.11 -8.02 -6.51
C PHE A 33 -8.47 -6.63 -6.50
N ALA A 34 -7.35 -6.47 -5.79
CA ALA A 34 -6.60 -5.21 -5.72
C ALA A 34 -5.57 -5.04 -6.86
N ASN A 35 -5.67 -5.82 -7.95
CA ASN A 35 -4.81 -5.75 -9.14
C ASN A 35 -3.34 -6.11 -8.90
N TYR A 36 -3.03 -6.91 -7.88
CA TYR A 36 -1.66 -7.38 -7.71
C TYR A 36 -1.26 -8.33 -8.84
N ASN A 37 -0.05 -8.17 -9.33
CA ASN A 37 0.55 -9.09 -10.29
C ASN A 37 1.67 -9.94 -9.68
N ALA A 38 2.06 -9.67 -8.44
CA ALA A 38 3.06 -10.43 -7.75
C ALA A 38 2.91 -10.35 -6.22
N ILE A 39 3.51 -11.31 -5.51
CA ILE A 39 3.54 -11.40 -4.05
C ILE A 39 4.96 -11.73 -3.61
N ARG A 40 5.45 -11.05 -2.59
CA ARG A 40 6.69 -11.39 -1.90
C ARG A 40 6.37 -12.24 -0.67
N VAL A 41 6.87 -13.46 -0.62
CA VAL A 41 6.86 -14.28 0.59
C VAL A 41 8.04 -13.86 1.46
N TRP A 42 7.75 -13.15 2.54
CA TRP A 42 8.74 -12.55 3.42
C TRP A 42 9.49 -13.60 4.27
N GLY A 43 10.80 -13.41 4.40
CA GLY A 43 11.71 -14.36 5.05
C GLY A 43 11.59 -14.47 6.57
N GLY A 44 10.75 -13.68 7.23
CA GLY A 44 10.49 -13.76 8.66
C GLY A 44 9.33 -14.71 9.05
N GLY A 45 8.90 -15.56 8.14
CA GLY A 45 7.83 -16.52 8.35
C GLY A 45 8.28 -17.98 8.17
N TYR A 46 7.54 -18.69 7.36
CA TYR A 46 7.83 -20.07 6.93
C TYR A 46 7.49 -20.21 5.44
N TYR A 47 8.06 -21.23 4.78
CA TYR A 47 7.68 -21.53 3.40
C TYR A 47 6.22 -21.96 3.35
N PRO A 48 5.36 -21.28 2.56
CA PRO A 48 3.98 -21.69 2.38
C PRO A 48 3.85 -23.14 1.91
N SER A 49 2.69 -23.73 2.12
CA SER A 49 2.33 -25.07 1.62
C SER A 49 2.19 -25.05 0.09
N ASP A 50 2.29 -26.23 -0.55
CA ASP A 50 2.27 -26.36 -2.00
C ASP A 50 1.04 -25.72 -2.64
N TRP A 51 -0.14 -25.81 -1.99
CA TRP A 51 -1.36 -25.16 -2.51
C TRP A 51 -1.26 -23.63 -2.66
N PHE A 52 -0.41 -22.94 -1.89
CA PHE A 52 -0.18 -21.51 -2.07
C PHE A 52 0.41 -21.24 -3.46
N TYR A 53 1.42 -21.99 -3.85
CA TYR A 53 2.08 -21.83 -5.14
C TYR A 53 1.20 -22.31 -6.29
N ASP A 54 0.46 -23.42 -6.10
CA ASP A 54 -0.54 -23.89 -7.08
C ASP A 54 -1.58 -22.82 -7.37
N ILE A 55 -2.08 -22.14 -6.33
CA ILE A 55 -3.04 -21.03 -6.48
C ILE A 55 -2.38 -19.82 -7.17
N CYS A 56 -1.12 -19.50 -6.84
CA CYS A 56 -0.40 -18.43 -7.52
C CYS A 56 -0.18 -18.74 -9.01
N ASP A 57 0.14 -19.99 -9.35
CA ASP A 57 0.24 -20.46 -10.74
C ASP A 57 -1.09 -20.28 -11.48
N GLU A 58 -2.20 -20.72 -10.88
CA GLU A 58 -3.56 -20.58 -11.43
C GLU A 58 -3.96 -19.12 -11.63
N MET A 59 -3.67 -18.26 -10.67
CA MET A 59 -4.07 -16.85 -10.70
C MET A 59 -3.13 -15.94 -11.50
N GLY A 60 -1.96 -16.45 -11.92
CA GLY A 60 -0.93 -15.64 -12.58
C GLY A 60 -0.32 -14.60 -11.65
N LEU A 61 -0.09 -14.97 -10.38
CA LEU A 61 0.63 -14.15 -9.40
C LEU A 61 2.09 -14.57 -9.37
N MET A 62 3.00 -13.68 -9.74
CA MET A 62 4.43 -13.97 -9.62
C MET A 62 4.85 -13.99 -8.15
N VAL A 63 5.63 -14.97 -7.75
CA VAL A 63 6.15 -15.11 -6.40
C VAL A 63 7.61 -14.68 -6.33
N TRP A 64 7.90 -13.72 -5.47
CA TRP A 64 9.23 -13.44 -4.96
C TRP A 64 9.40 -14.23 -3.67
N GLN A 65 10.27 -15.23 -3.66
CA GLN A 65 10.47 -16.10 -2.52
C GLN A 65 11.74 -15.73 -1.75
N ASP A 66 11.58 -15.22 -0.52
CA ASP A 66 12.71 -15.12 0.41
C ASP A 66 13.03 -16.50 0.99
N PHE A 67 14.32 -16.78 1.21
CA PHE A 67 14.72 -17.81 2.17
C PHE A 67 14.40 -17.33 3.59
N MET A 68 14.15 -18.24 4.52
CA MET A 68 13.59 -17.92 5.83
C MET A 68 14.62 -17.33 6.80
N PHE A 69 15.17 -16.17 6.41
CA PHE A 69 16.06 -15.33 7.20
C PHE A 69 15.60 -13.88 7.17
N ALA A 70 15.43 -13.27 8.34
CA ALA A 70 14.98 -11.89 8.42
C ALA A 70 15.47 -11.21 9.70
N CYS A 71 15.90 -9.96 9.58
CA CYS A 71 16.08 -9.01 10.69
C CYS A 71 16.86 -9.56 11.90
N ALA A 72 17.84 -10.42 11.68
CA ALA A 72 18.62 -11.06 12.73
C ALA A 72 20.06 -11.31 12.29
N VAL A 73 20.90 -11.73 13.23
CA VAL A 73 22.25 -12.20 12.98
C VAL A 73 22.28 -13.69 13.30
N TYR A 74 22.82 -14.49 12.40
CA TYR A 74 22.94 -15.94 12.54
C TYR A 74 24.40 -16.35 12.57
N GLU A 75 24.78 -17.17 13.56
CA GLU A 75 26.10 -17.79 13.64
C GLU A 75 26.10 -19.10 12.84
N LEU A 76 26.98 -19.20 11.86
CA LEU A 76 27.09 -20.37 11.00
C LEU A 76 27.97 -21.44 11.66
N THR A 77 27.38 -22.20 12.61
CA THR A 77 28.04 -23.39 13.14
C THR A 77 27.98 -24.52 12.12
N PRO A 78 28.87 -25.55 12.21
CA PRO A 78 28.82 -26.71 11.31
C PRO A 78 27.47 -27.43 11.30
N GLU A 79 26.82 -27.55 12.45
CA GLU A 79 25.50 -28.17 12.61
C GLU A 79 24.41 -27.32 11.95
N PHE A 80 24.48 -26.01 12.14
CA PHE A 80 23.53 -25.10 11.50
C PHE A 80 23.72 -25.06 9.99
N GLU A 81 24.97 -25.02 9.49
CA GLU A 81 25.25 -25.11 8.07
C GLU A 81 24.68 -26.38 7.45
N ALA A 82 24.89 -27.52 8.08
CA ALA A 82 24.37 -28.81 7.58
C ALA A 82 22.83 -28.79 7.51
N ASN A 83 22.17 -28.22 8.53
CA ASN A 83 20.72 -28.12 8.58
C ASN A 83 20.15 -27.19 7.51
N ILE A 84 20.68 -25.97 7.37
CA ILE A 84 20.17 -25.01 6.39
C ILE A 84 20.45 -25.46 4.94
N ARG A 85 21.58 -26.12 4.67
CA ARG A 85 21.83 -26.68 3.33
C ARG A 85 20.76 -27.70 2.94
N GLN A 86 20.36 -28.57 3.86
CA GLN A 86 19.28 -29.52 3.62
C GLN A 86 17.92 -28.80 3.40
N GLU A 87 17.60 -27.83 4.22
CA GLU A 87 16.40 -27.01 4.07
C GLU A 87 16.33 -26.33 2.70
N PHE A 88 17.44 -25.72 2.26
CA PHE A 88 17.50 -25.05 0.95
C PHE A 88 17.31 -26.05 -0.19
N ILE A 89 18.02 -27.18 -0.17
CA ILE A 89 17.90 -28.21 -1.20
C ILE A 89 16.46 -28.73 -1.31
N GLU A 90 15.83 -29.01 -0.19
CA GLU A 90 14.45 -29.52 -0.17
C GLU A 90 13.46 -28.49 -0.71
N ASN A 91 13.53 -27.24 -0.24
CA ASN A 91 12.59 -26.21 -0.67
C ASN A 91 12.83 -25.75 -2.11
N VAL A 92 14.08 -25.62 -2.57
CA VAL A 92 14.37 -25.32 -3.97
C VAL A 92 13.82 -26.42 -4.88
N LYS A 93 14.06 -27.70 -4.56
CA LYS A 93 13.52 -28.83 -5.33
C LYS A 93 11.99 -28.88 -5.32
N ARG A 94 11.38 -28.54 -4.17
CA ARG A 94 9.93 -28.52 -4.02
C ARG A 94 9.28 -27.44 -4.86
N LEU A 95 9.90 -26.24 -4.96
CA LEU A 95 9.25 -25.05 -5.50
C LEU A 95 9.66 -24.69 -6.94
N ARG A 96 10.82 -25.13 -7.41
CA ARG A 96 11.42 -24.74 -8.71
C ARG A 96 10.55 -25.01 -9.94
N HIS A 97 9.53 -25.87 -9.83
CA HIS A 97 8.67 -26.23 -10.96
C HIS A 97 7.43 -25.35 -11.10
N HIS A 98 7.16 -24.45 -10.12
CA HIS A 98 6.04 -23.53 -10.18
C HIS A 98 6.28 -22.40 -11.17
N ALA A 99 5.35 -22.20 -12.10
CA ALA A 99 5.43 -21.13 -13.10
C ALA A 99 5.38 -19.73 -12.46
N SER A 100 4.77 -19.62 -11.29
CA SER A 100 4.69 -18.39 -10.51
C SER A 100 6.02 -17.96 -9.91
N LEU A 101 6.96 -18.87 -9.66
CA LEU A 101 8.24 -18.56 -9.01
C LEU A 101 9.10 -17.65 -9.89
N GLY A 102 9.22 -16.36 -9.50
CA GLY A 102 9.93 -15.36 -10.28
C GLY A 102 11.38 -15.13 -9.87
N LEU A 103 11.69 -15.27 -8.58
CA LEU A 103 13.04 -15.14 -8.05
C LEU A 103 13.18 -15.75 -6.65
N TRP A 104 14.43 -16.11 -6.33
CA TRP A 104 14.88 -16.44 -4.99
C TRP A 104 15.60 -15.25 -4.36
N CYS A 105 15.27 -14.89 -3.12
CA CYS A 105 15.96 -13.85 -2.38
C CYS A 105 16.57 -14.43 -1.10
N GLY A 106 17.84 -14.12 -0.84
CA GLY A 106 18.61 -14.74 0.23
C GLY A 106 18.08 -14.43 1.63
N ASN A 107 17.71 -13.17 1.88
CA ASN A 107 17.23 -12.76 3.20
C ASN A 107 16.50 -11.42 3.15
N ASN A 108 15.83 -11.09 4.27
CA ASN A 108 15.27 -9.76 4.54
C ASN A 108 16.18 -8.96 5.47
N GLU A 109 16.69 -7.83 4.98
CA GLU A 109 17.40 -6.75 5.71
C GLU A 109 18.74 -7.13 6.36
N MET A 110 19.22 -8.35 6.25
CA MET A 110 20.47 -8.73 6.92
C MET A 110 21.68 -8.06 6.28
N GLU A 111 21.73 -7.89 4.94
CA GLU A 111 22.81 -7.15 4.28
C GLU A 111 22.91 -5.71 4.79
N GLN A 112 21.76 -5.04 4.90
CA GLN A 112 21.69 -3.69 5.45
C GLN A 112 22.22 -3.64 6.88
N PHE A 113 21.79 -4.56 7.75
CA PHE A 113 22.23 -4.57 9.14
C PHE A 113 23.73 -4.85 9.30
N VAL A 114 24.28 -5.72 8.47
CA VAL A 114 25.73 -5.98 8.45
C VAL A 114 26.49 -4.76 7.93
N PHE A 115 26.02 -4.11 6.86
CA PHE A 115 26.59 -2.90 6.29
C PHE A 115 26.60 -1.73 7.30
N GLU A 116 25.46 -1.48 7.93
CA GLU A 116 25.28 -0.41 8.93
C GLU A 116 25.97 -0.71 10.27
N ARG A 117 26.56 -1.91 10.43
CA ARG A 117 27.12 -2.40 11.68
C ARG A 117 26.14 -2.25 12.84
N ASN A 118 24.90 -2.71 12.61
CA ASN A 118 23.87 -2.70 13.63
C ASN A 118 24.38 -3.31 14.95
N SER A 119 23.87 -2.83 16.08
CA SER A 119 24.24 -3.30 17.42
C SER A 119 24.03 -4.82 17.66
N TRP A 120 23.33 -5.49 16.76
CA TRP A 120 23.17 -6.96 16.80
C TRP A 120 24.43 -7.70 16.34
N LEU A 121 25.28 -7.07 15.53
CA LEU A 121 26.59 -7.59 15.15
C LEU A 121 27.55 -7.43 16.32
N THR A 122 27.85 -8.55 16.98
CA THR A 122 28.70 -8.57 18.18
C THR A 122 30.11 -9.09 17.91
N LYS A 123 30.29 -9.85 16.81
CA LYS A 123 31.54 -10.52 16.44
C LYS A 123 31.89 -10.28 14.97
N PRO A 124 33.18 -10.06 14.63
CA PRO A 124 33.62 -9.98 13.23
C PRO A 124 33.33 -11.24 12.40
N SER A 125 33.28 -12.42 13.06
CA SER A 125 32.95 -13.69 12.40
C SER A 125 31.53 -13.70 11.82
N GLU A 126 30.59 -12.95 12.38
CA GLU A 126 29.22 -12.86 11.89
C GLU A 126 29.13 -12.24 10.48
N VAL A 127 30.03 -11.32 10.15
CA VAL A 127 30.18 -10.77 8.79
C VAL A 127 30.62 -11.84 7.81
N LYS A 128 31.61 -12.65 8.19
CA LYS A 128 32.07 -13.81 7.39
C LYS A 128 30.93 -14.80 7.19
N ASP A 129 30.19 -15.11 8.25
CA ASP A 129 29.08 -16.06 8.21
C ASP A 129 27.96 -15.55 7.28
N TYR A 130 27.67 -14.25 7.28
CA TYR A 130 26.76 -13.62 6.30
C TYR A 130 27.18 -13.91 4.86
N PHE A 131 28.45 -13.63 4.50
CA PHE A 131 28.94 -13.88 3.14
C PHE A 131 28.89 -15.37 2.76
N LEU A 132 29.25 -16.25 3.69
CA LEU A 132 29.20 -17.69 3.44
C LEU A 132 27.77 -18.14 3.16
N MET A 133 26.80 -17.69 3.93
CA MET A 133 25.40 -18.09 3.78
C MET A 133 24.79 -17.55 2.48
N PHE A 134 24.83 -16.23 2.28
CA PHE A 134 24.02 -15.55 1.28
C PHE A 134 24.73 -15.30 -0.05
N GLU A 135 26.06 -15.29 -0.08
CA GLU A 135 26.83 -15.06 -1.30
C GLU A 135 27.58 -16.30 -1.80
N ARG A 136 27.54 -17.39 -1.02
CA ARG A 136 28.16 -18.65 -1.43
C ARG A 136 27.22 -19.84 -1.32
N ILE A 137 26.76 -20.22 -0.12
CA ILE A 137 26.02 -21.48 0.10
C ILE A 137 24.70 -21.48 -0.67
N ILE A 138 23.87 -20.44 -0.50
CA ILE A 138 22.56 -20.38 -1.16
C ILE A 138 22.70 -20.30 -2.68
N PRO A 139 23.51 -19.38 -3.27
CA PRO A 139 23.66 -19.33 -4.71
C PRO A 139 24.27 -20.62 -5.32
N GLU A 140 25.18 -21.31 -4.63
CA GLU A 140 25.66 -22.61 -5.06
C GLU A 140 24.54 -23.66 -5.17
N ILE A 141 23.65 -23.72 -4.15
CA ILE A 141 22.51 -24.62 -4.13
C ILE A 141 21.48 -24.26 -5.19
N VAL A 142 21.14 -22.98 -5.30
CA VAL A 142 20.20 -22.52 -6.33
C VAL A 142 20.74 -22.82 -7.72
N HIS A 143 22.02 -22.57 -7.97
CA HIS A 143 22.65 -22.86 -9.27
C HIS A 143 22.63 -24.38 -9.59
N GLU A 144 22.82 -25.24 -8.59
CA GLU A 144 22.79 -26.67 -8.77
C GLU A 144 21.38 -27.22 -9.03
N TYR A 145 20.38 -26.75 -8.28
CA TYR A 145 19.06 -27.38 -8.28
C TYR A 145 18.01 -26.59 -9.04
N ASP A 146 18.19 -25.25 -9.26
CA ASP A 146 17.29 -24.37 -10.02
C ASP A 146 18.06 -23.29 -10.79
N PRO A 147 18.88 -23.66 -11.78
CA PRO A 147 19.72 -22.71 -12.51
C PRO A 147 18.93 -21.71 -13.39
N GLN A 148 17.62 -21.86 -13.51
CA GLN A 148 16.78 -21.02 -14.36
C GLN A 148 16.20 -19.83 -13.59
N THR A 149 15.98 -19.97 -12.29
CA THR A 149 15.38 -18.92 -11.46
C THR A 149 16.47 -17.99 -10.95
N PHE A 150 16.22 -16.68 -11.09
CA PHE A 150 17.15 -15.65 -10.66
C PHE A 150 17.31 -15.65 -9.13
N TYR A 151 18.56 -15.57 -8.67
CA TYR A 151 18.91 -15.40 -7.26
C TYR A 151 19.32 -13.95 -6.96
N TRP A 152 18.76 -13.38 -5.91
CA TRP A 152 19.08 -12.06 -5.37
C TRP A 152 19.59 -12.21 -3.93
N PRO A 153 20.75 -11.63 -3.54
CA PRO A 153 21.40 -12.00 -2.27
C PRO A 153 20.65 -11.55 -1.02
N ALA A 154 19.99 -10.40 -1.08
CA ALA A 154 19.22 -9.83 0.04
C ALA A 154 18.16 -8.84 -0.47
N SER A 155 17.24 -8.46 0.37
CA SER A 155 16.34 -7.32 0.17
C SER A 155 16.36 -6.45 1.43
N PRO A 156 16.81 -5.16 1.37
CA PRO A 156 17.33 -4.51 0.18
C PRO A 156 18.75 -4.96 -0.18
N SER A 157 19.13 -4.78 -1.45
CA SER A 157 20.49 -5.00 -1.93
C SER A 157 20.78 -4.18 -3.18
N SER A 158 22.04 -3.81 -3.37
CA SER A 158 22.54 -3.22 -4.62
C SER A 158 23.27 -4.23 -5.52
N GLY A 159 23.15 -5.53 -5.20
CA GLY A 159 23.76 -6.64 -5.93
C GLY A 159 24.70 -7.49 -5.09
N GLY A 160 24.72 -7.29 -3.77
CA GLY A 160 25.54 -8.02 -2.81
C GLY A 160 26.84 -7.34 -2.44
N CYS A 161 27.69 -8.06 -1.73
CA CYS A 161 29.02 -7.62 -1.28
C CYS A 161 29.01 -6.43 -0.31
N LEU A 162 27.92 -6.18 0.39
CA LEU A 162 27.74 -5.01 1.26
C LEU A 162 27.98 -3.67 0.55
N ASP A 163 27.67 -3.59 -0.75
CA ASP A 163 27.89 -2.38 -1.55
C ASP A 163 26.65 -1.47 -1.50
N GLU A 164 26.54 -0.67 -0.43
CA GLU A 164 25.43 0.27 -0.22
C GLU A 164 24.04 -0.35 -0.47
N PRO A 165 23.56 -1.28 0.37
CA PRO A 165 22.35 -2.07 0.12
C PRO A 165 21.09 -1.26 -0.20
N ASN A 166 20.98 -0.02 0.26
CA ASN A 166 19.88 0.91 -0.01
C ASN A 166 20.25 2.02 -1.01
N ASP A 167 21.17 1.79 -1.94
CA ASP A 167 21.50 2.78 -2.98
C ASP A 167 20.24 3.08 -3.82
N PRO A 168 19.78 4.33 -3.90
CA PRO A 168 18.57 4.70 -4.62
C PRO A 168 18.66 4.45 -6.15
N ASN A 169 19.85 4.19 -6.68
CA ASN A 169 20.11 4.04 -8.10
C ASN A 169 20.31 2.59 -8.57
N ARG A 170 20.45 1.64 -7.63
CA ARG A 170 20.78 0.24 -7.93
C ARG A 170 19.87 -0.71 -7.14
N GLY A 171 19.60 -1.89 -7.70
CA GLY A 171 18.90 -2.95 -7.03
C GLY A 171 17.51 -2.56 -6.50
N ASP A 172 17.23 -2.98 -5.28
CA ASP A 172 15.99 -2.70 -4.57
C ASP A 172 16.25 -1.99 -3.23
N VAL A 173 15.24 -1.26 -2.77
CA VAL A 173 15.33 -0.36 -1.61
C VAL A 173 14.22 -0.65 -0.62
N HIS A 174 14.54 -0.66 0.67
CA HIS A 174 13.59 -0.54 1.77
C HIS A 174 13.57 0.92 2.25
N TYR A 175 12.42 1.59 2.18
CA TYR A 175 12.33 3.00 2.50
C TYR A 175 11.34 3.27 3.63
N TRP A 176 11.88 3.33 4.84
CA TRP A 176 11.10 3.47 6.07
C TRP A 176 11.12 4.87 6.69
N LYS A 177 11.72 5.86 6.02
CA LYS A 177 11.84 7.22 6.60
C LYS A 177 10.50 7.93 6.78
N VAL A 178 9.46 7.59 6.00
CA VAL A 178 8.12 8.12 6.27
C VAL A 178 7.62 7.54 7.58
N TRP A 179 7.46 6.22 7.70
CA TRP A 179 6.93 5.61 8.91
C TRP A 179 7.87 5.70 10.12
N HIS A 180 9.09 5.17 10.03
CA HIS A 180 10.04 5.19 11.15
C HIS A 180 10.64 6.56 11.40
N GLY A 181 10.87 7.36 10.35
CA GLY A 181 11.48 8.68 10.44
C GLY A 181 10.50 9.84 10.62
N ASN A 182 9.19 9.58 10.71
CA ASN A 182 8.14 10.59 10.84
C ASN A 182 8.20 11.69 9.77
N ARG A 183 8.58 11.32 8.52
CA ARG A 183 8.63 12.25 7.40
C ARG A 183 7.24 12.41 6.77
N PRO A 184 6.93 13.57 6.16
CA PRO A 184 5.66 13.77 5.46
C PRO A 184 5.53 12.80 4.28
N PHE A 185 4.29 12.50 3.85
CA PHE A 185 4.04 11.59 2.73
C PHE A 185 4.71 12.05 1.42
N THR A 186 4.84 13.36 1.21
CA THR A 186 5.54 13.95 0.07
C THR A 186 7.05 13.65 0.04
N GLU A 187 7.61 13.10 1.10
CA GLU A 187 9.00 12.65 1.13
C GLU A 187 9.30 11.62 0.04
N TYR A 188 8.34 10.76 -0.31
CA TYR A 188 8.50 9.79 -1.40
C TYR A 188 8.81 10.46 -2.74
N ARG A 189 8.32 11.69 -2.98
CA ARG A 189 8.54 12.44 -4.23
C ARG A 189 9.98 12.93 -4.44
N LYS A 190 10.83 12.84 -3.42
CA LYS A 190 12.25 13.22 -3.49
C LYS A 190 13.13 12.14 -4.10
N TYR A 191 12.62 10.92 -4.25
CA TYR A 191 13.39 9.75 -4.64
C TYR A 191 12.82 9.07 -5.89
N PHE A 192 13.73 8.50 -6.68
CA PHE A 192 13.38 7.78 -7.91
C PHE A 192 14.06 6.41 -7.88
N PHE A 193 13.67 5.57 -6.91
CA PHE A 193 14.21 4.23 -6.74
C PHE A 193 14.01 3.39 -8.00
N ARG A 194 14.96 2.48 -8.29
CA ARG A 194 14.80 1.49 -9.37
C ARG A 194 13.68 0.52 -9.03
N TYR A 195 13.65 0.10 -7.79
CA TYR A 195 12.68 -0.83 -7.24
C TYR A 195 12.50 -0.54 -5.74
N LEU A 196 11.31 -0.20 -5.33
CA LEU A 196 10.96 -0.03 -3.93
C LEU A 196 10.33 -1.34 -3.44
N SER A 197 11.12 -2.16 -2.76
CA SER A 197 10.73 -3.50 -2.33
C SER A 197 10.07 -3.55 -0.97
N GLU A 198 10.21 -2.47 -0.17
CA GLU A 198 9.52 -2.37 1.11
C GLU A 198 9.36 -0.91 1.56
N PHE A 199 8.15 -0.56 1.95
CA PHE A 199 7.74 0.66 2.64
C PHE A 199 6.35 0.42 3.21
N GLY A 200 5.92 1.19 4.20
CA GLY A 200 4.63 0.91 4.82
C GLY A 200 4.15 2.02 5.74
N PHE A 201 2.92 1.88 6.18
CA PHE A 201 2.26 2.72 7.16
C PHE A 201 1.23 1.90 7.93
N GLN A 202 1.08 2.12 9.24
CA GLN A 202 0.12 1.36 10.05
C GLN A 202 -1.25 2.01 10.12
N ALA A 203 -2.28 1.18 10.29
CA ALA A 203 -3.62 1.59 10.65
C ALA A 203 -4.27 0.59 11.60
N PHE A 204 -5.27 1.05 12.31
CA PHE A 204 -6.13 0.18 13.11
C PHE A 204 -6.93 -0.74 12.18
N PRO A 205 -7.16 -2.02 12.55
CA PRO A 205 -8.08 -2.89 11.83
C PRO A 205 -9.52 -2.43 12.03
N SER A 206 -10.48 -3.07 11.38
CA SER A 206 -11.90 -2.76 11.58
C SER A 206 -12.30 -2.89 13.05
N VAL A 207 -13.32 -2.14 13.48
CA VAL A 207 -13.83 -2.23 14.87
C VAL A 207 -14.27 -3.64 15.18
N LYS A 208 -14.90 -4.34 14.22
CA LYS A 208 -15.32 -5.74 14.39
C LYS A 208 -14.15 -6.72 14.53
N THR A 209 -12.99 -6.40 14.02
CA THR A 209 -11.76 -7.17 14.26
C THR A 209 -11.19 -6.86 15.65
N ILE A 210 -11.28 -5.61 16.11
CA ILE A 210 -10.89 -5.21 17.47
C ILE A 210 -11.75 -5.92 18.51
N GLU A 211 -13.04 -6.08 18.27
CA GLU A 211 -13.97 -6.83 19.14
C GLU A 211 -13.59 -8.32 19.34
N GLN A 212 -12.64 -8.85 18.52
CA GLN A 212 -12.11 -10.21 18.75
C GLN A 212 -11.16 -10.31 19.96
N PHE A 213 -10.63 -9.18 20.45
CA PHE A 213 -9.70 -9.19 21.58
C PHE A 213 -10.10 -8.30 22.75
N THR A 214 -11.16 -7.51 22.61
CA THR A 214 -11.77 -6.77 23.72
C THR A 214 -13.23 -6.42 23.40
N ASP A 215 -14.10 -6.53 24.41
CA ASP A 215 -15.48 -6.06 24.40
C ASP A 215 -15.71 -4.91 25.41
N ASN A 216 -14.66 -4.44 26.06
CA ASN A 216 -14.72 -3.37 27.04
C ASN A 216 -14.65 -2.00 26.38
N GLU A 217 -15.67 -1.16 26.59
CA GLU A 217 -15.70 0.22 26.05
C GLU A 217 -14.51 1.08 26.52
N GLU A 218 -13.98 0.84 27.73
CA GLU A 218 -12.80 1.57 28.22
C GLU A 218 -11.53 1.30 27.40
N ASP A 219 -11.49 0.13 26.75
CA ASP A 219 -10.38 -0.23 25.87
C ASP A 219 -10.46 0.40 24.48
N MET A 220 -11.63 0.96 24.09
CA MET A 220 -11.80 1.65 22.82
C MET A 220 -11.07 3.01 22.80
N ASN A 221 -9.78 2.96 23.07
CA ASN A 221 -8.86 4.07 23.15
C ASN A 221 -7.50 3.64 22.58
N PRO A 222 -6.90 4.40 21.64
CA PRO A 222 -5.63 4.05 21.01
C PRO A 222 -4.49 3.78 21.98
N PHE A 223 -4.58 4.32 23.21
CA PHE A 223 -3.56 4.21 24.24
C PHE A 223 -3.95 3.31 25.40
N SER A 224 -5.03 2.54 25.27
CA SER A 224 -5.38 1.52 26.26
C SER A 224 -4.33 0.41 26.29
N TYR A 225 -4.21 -0.24 27.44
CA TYR A 225 -3.27 -1.34 27.61
C TYR A 225 -3.46 -2.44 26.55
N ILE A 226 -4.71 -2.79 26.24
CA ILE A 226 -5.01 -3.85 25.28
C ILE A 226 -4.65 -3.43 23.85
N MET A 227 -4.92 -2.19 23.45
CA MET A 227 -4.54 -1.70 22.12
C MET A 227 -3.03 -1.68 21.96
N GLU A 228 -2.27 -1.27 22.98
CA GLU A 228 -0.81 -1.32 22.93
C GLU A 228 -0.25 -2.75 22.96
N LYS A 229 -0.96 -3.71 23.58
CA LYS A 229 -0.58 -5.13 23.52
C LYS A 229 -0.84 -5.76 22.16
N HIS A 230 -1.84 -5.27 21.42
CA HIS A 230 -2.11 -5.65 20.03
C HIS A 230 -1.36 -4.74 19.03
N GLN A 231 -0.20 -4.23 19.42
CA GLN A 231 0.74 -3.46 18.63
C GLN A 231 2.15 -4.04 18.84
N ARG A 232 2.92 -4.20 17.77
CA ARG A 232 4.27 -4.80 17.82
C ARG A 232 5.40 -3.84 17.52
N GLN A 233 5.08 -2.58 17.24
CA GLN A 233 6.09 -1.55 17.03
C GLN A 233 5.99 -0.49 18.13
N TYR A 234 7.10 -0.26 18.79
CA TYR A 234 7.20 0.74 19.87
C TYR A 234 6.69 2.12 19.41
N SER A 235 5.86 2.74 20.21
CA SER A 235 5.25 4.07 19.98
C SER A 235 4.40 4.23 18.70
N ALA A 236 4.03 3.15 18.03
CA ALA A 236 3.32 3.23 16.74
C ALA A 236 1.94 3.90 16.84
N ASN A 237 1.17 3.62 17.89
CA ASN A 237 -0.10 4.30 18.10
C ASN A 237 0.07 5.81 18.26
N GLY A 238 1.15 6.24 18.92
CA GLY A 238 1.54 7.65 19.01
C GLY A 238 1.94 8.26 17.66
N LYS A 239 2.60 7.50 16.77
CA LYS A 239 2.93 7.93 15.40
C LYS A 239 1.67 8.15 14.57
N ILE A 240 0.71 7.22 14.61
CA ILE A 240 -0.59 7.39 13.94
C ILE A 240 -1.26 8.68 14.41
N MET A 241 -1.28 8.93 15.72
CA MET A 241 -1.82 10.17 16.30
C MET A 241 -1.09 11.41 15.81
N GLY A 242 0.25 11.36 15.69
CA GLY A 242 1.05 12.47 15.17
C GLY A 242 0.70 12.85 13.74
N TYR A 243 0.53 11.86 12.86
CA TYR A 243 0.08 12.07 11.48
C TYR A 243 -1.39 12.53 11.43
N MET A 244 -2.24 11.98 12.29
CA MET A 244 -3.64 12.38 12.40
C MET A 244 -3.78 13.85 12.78
N GLN A 245 -3.02 14.30 13.78
CA GLN A 245 -2.99 15.72 14.20
C GLN A 245 -2.61 16.65 13.04
N GLN A 246 -1.69 16.22 12.17
CA GLN A 246 -1.30 17.03 11.01
C GLN A 246 -2.39 17.08 9.94
N THR A 247 -3.13 16.01 9.75
CA THR A 247 -3.96 15.78 8.56
C THR A 247 -5.45 16.01 8.78
N TYR A 248 -6.00 15.57 9.92
CA TYR A 248 -7.43 15.59 10.20
C TYR A 248 -7.76 16.39 11.45
N LYS A 249 -9.04 16.75 11.61
CA LYS A 249 -9.58 17.21 12.89
C LYS A 249 -9.56 16.05 13.89
N TYR A 250 -9.67 16.36 15.17
CA TYR A 250 -9.71 15.34 16.21
C TYR A 250 -10.97 14.47 16.08
N PRO A 251 -10.85 13.15 15.91
CA PRO A 251 -12.02 12.28 15.78
C PRO A 251 -12.85 12.25 17.07
N ASN A 252 -14.15 12.42 16.95
CA ASN A 252 -15.08 12.47 18.09
C ASN A 252 -15.49 11.11 18.67
N SER A 253 -15.09 10.03 18.03
CA SER A 253 -15.36 8.66 18.45
C SER A 253 -14.27 7.69 18.02
N PHE A 254 -14.18 6.55 18.69
CA PHE A 254 -13.19 5.52 18.32
C PHE A 254 -13.42 4.95 16.91
N PRO A 255 -14.67 4.64 16.47
CA PRO A 255 -14.89 4.23 15.08
C PRO A 255 -14.46 5.28 14.04
N THR A 256 -14.65 6.57 14.33
CA THR A 256 -14.16 7.66 13.47
C THR A 256 -12.65 7.75 13.48
N PHE A 257 -12.01 7.50 14.62
CA PHE A 257 -10.55 7.40 14.73
C PHE A 257 -10.01 6.24 13.89
N VAL A 258 -10.62 5.06 13.95
CA VAL A 258 -10.24 3.90 13.13
C VAL A 258 -10.31 4.25 11.64
N TYR A 259 -11.43 4.83 11.19
CA TYR A 259 -11.60 5.29 9.81
C TYR A 259 -10.50 6.28 9.39
N ALA A 260 -10.24 7.31 10.19
CA ALA A 260 -9.21 8.29 9.90
C ALA A 260 -7.81 7.67 9.85
N SER A 261 -7.50 6.69 10.74
CA SER A 261 -6.23 5.97 10.72
C SER A 261 -6.04 5.16 9.43
N GLN A 262 -7.11 4.54 8.93
CA GLN A 262 -7.07 3.80 7.67
C GLN A 262 -6.90 4.72 6.46
N LEU A 263 -7.49 5.92 6.47
CA LEU A 263 -7.25 6.91 5.42
C LEU A 263 -5.81 7.43 5.42
N LEU A 264 -5.20 7.65 6.60
CA LEU A 264 -3.78 8.00 6.70
C LEU A 264 -2.88 6.93 6.08
N GLN A 265 -3.13 5.66 6.39
CA GLN A 265 -2.41 4.53 5.79
C GLN A 265 -2.57 4.52 4.26
N ALA A 266 -3.80 4.62 3.80
CA ALA A 266 -4.13 4.56 2.38
C ALA A 266 -3.47 5.71 1.60
N ASP A 267 -3.56 6.94 2.10
CA ASP A 267 -2.94 8.10 1.48
C ASP A 267 -1.41 8.03 1.52
N GLY A 268 -0.83 7.60 2.65
CA GLY A 268 0.62 7.46 2.78
C GLY A 268 1.20 6.51 1.74
N ILE A 269 0.58 5.36 1.53
CA ILE A 269 1.00 4.38 0.51
C ILE A 269 0.70 4.90 -0.90
N ARG A 270 -0.46 5.53 -1.13
CA ARG A 270 -0.83 6.12 -2.42
C ARG A 270 0.19 7.15 -2.90
N TYR A 271 0.66 8.04 -2.04
CA TYR A 271 1.69 9.03 -2.37
C TYR A 271 2.97 8.39 -2.94
N GLY A 272 3.40 7.27 -2.34
CA GLY A 272 4.55 6.51 -2.83
C GLY A 272 4.26 5.82 -4.16
N VAL A 273 3.23 4.97 -4.20
CA VAL A 273 2.93 4.15 -5.40
C VAL A 273 2.66 5.00 -6.62
N GLU A 274 1.81 6.03 -6.50
CA GLU A 274 1.50 6.90 -7.64
C GLU A 274 2.75 7.63 -8.14
N HIS A 275 3.63 8.11 -7.23
CA HIS A 275 4.89 8.73 -7.63
C HIS A 275 5.78 7.76 -8.43
N PHE A 276 5.93 6.51 -7.97
CA PHE A 276 6.76 5.53 -8.68
C PHE A 276 6.12 5.11 -10.01
N ARG A 277 4.80 5.00 -10.08
CA ARG A 277 4.10 4.71 -11.33
C ARG A 277 4.20 5.85 -12.36
N ARG A 278 4.13 7.11 -11.91
CA ARG A 278 4.38 8.27 -12.79
C ARG A 278 5.78 8.28 -13.40
N ASN A 279 6.73 7.66 -12.71
CA ASN A 279 8.13 7.57 -13.13
C ASN A 279 8.50 6.18 -13.67
N ARG A 280 7.54 5.50 -14.26
CA ARG A 280 7.75 4.22 -14.92
C ARG A 280 8.90 4.29 -15.94
N GLY A 281 9.69 3.22 -16.04
CA GLY A 281 10.92 3.16 -16.83
C GLY A 281 12.15 3.42 -15.96
N ARG A 282 12.12 4.41 -15.09
CA ARG A 282 13.09 4.55 -14.00
C ARG A 282 12.72 3.68 -12.81
N CYS A 283 11.47 3.76 -12.35
CA CYS A 283 10.92 2.98 -11.26
C CYS A 283 10.15 1.79 -11.85
N MET A 284 10.54 0.56 -11.51
CA MET A 284 9.97 -0.66 -12.09
C MET A 284 9.36 -1.61 -11.06
N GLY A 285 9.20 -1.17 -9.81
CA GLY A 285 8.52 -1.91 -8.77
C GLY A 285 8.18 -1.08 -7.56
N ALA A 286 7.02 -1.39 -6.98
CA ALA A 286 6.57 -0.86 -5.69
C ALA A 286 5.88 -1.97 -4.92
N VAL A 287 6.45 -2.34 -3.78
CA VAL A 287 5.96 -3.38 -2.87
C VAL A 287 5.74 -2.75 -1.51
N TYR A 288 4.52 -2.69 -1.04
CA TYR A 288 4.32 -2.18 0.29
C TYR A 288 4.31 -3.31 1.35
N TRP A 289 4.60 -2.98 2.56
CA TRP A 289 4.48 -3.81 3.74
C TRP A 289 3.18 -3.43 4.45
N GLN A 290 2.12 -4.30 4.58
CA GLN A 290 2.04 -5.70 4.18
C GLN A 290 0.59 -6.06 3.77
N LEU A 291 0.39 -7.24 3.13
CA LEU A 291 -0.93 -7.70 2.67
C LEU A 291 -1.85 -8.07 3.84
N ASN A 292 -1.39 -8.95 4.72
CA ASN A 292 -2.21 -9.65 5.72
C ASN A 292 -1.61 -9.63 7.12
N ASP A 293 -2.38 -10.09 8.09
CA ASP A 293 -1.99 -10.30 9.48
C ASP A 293 -2.05 -11.77 9.84
N CYS A 294 -1.25 -12.19 10.84
CA CYS A 294 -1.26 -13.55 11.38
C CYS A 294 -1.97 -13.69 12.72
N TRP A 295 -2.51 -12.60 13.25
CA TRP A 295 -3.32 -12.50 14.48
C TRP A 295 -4.04 -11.16 14.50
N PRO A 296 -5.10 -10.94 15.32
CA PRO A 296 -5.76 -9.65 15.41
C PRO A 296 -4.82 -8.57 15.99
N VAL A 297 -4.45 -7.60 15.17
CA VAL A 297 -3.37 -6.65 15.49
C VAL A 297 -3.54 -5.31 14.77
N ILE A 298 -3.00 -4.25 15.37
CA ILE A 298 -2.81 -2.95 14.71
C ILE A 298 -1.51 -3.04 13.91
N SER A 299 -1.58 -2.88 12.60
CA SER A 299 -0.47 -3.23 11.71
C SER A 299 -0.45 -2.44 10.40
N TRP A 300 0.52 -2.77 9.55
CA TRP A 300 0.66 -2.26 8.20
C TRP A 300 -0.24 -2.96 7.16
N SER A 301 -0.98 -3.99 7.55
CA SER A 301 -1.77 -4.81 6.61
C SER A 301 -2.84 -4.00 5.88
N SER A 302 -3.13 -4.39 4.63
CA SER A 302 -4.29 -3.90 3.86
C SER A 302 -5.53 -4.76 4.05
N VAL A 303 -5.34 -6.03 4.40
CA VAL A 303 -6.39 -6.98 4.81
C VAL A 303 -6.12 -7.36 6.26
N ASP A 304 -7.07 -7.11 7.14
CA ASP A 304 -6.91 -7.44 8.55
C ASP A 304 -7.02 -8.96 8.81
N TYR A 305 -6.68 -9.40 10.02
CA TYR A 305 -6.68 -10.82 10.38
C TYR A 305 -8.01 -11.53 10.13
N CYS A 306 -9.12 -10.84 10.32
CA CYS A 306 -10.46 -11.40 10.06
C CYS A 306 -10.85 -11.38 8.57
N GLY A 307 -9.95 -10.93 7.70
CA GLY A 307 -10.17 -10.85 6.26
C GLY A 307 -10.96 -9.62 5.81
N ARG A 308 -11.16 -8.61 6.66
CA ARG A 308 -11.81 -7.35 6.30
C ARG A 308 -10.83 -6.45 5.56
N LEU A 309 -11.34 -5.78 4.54
CA LEU A 309 -10.54 -4.88 3.70
C LEU A 309 -10.44 -3.51 4.37
N LYS A 310 -9.21 -3.05 4.65
CA LYS A 310 -8.99 -1.66 5.08
C LYS A 310 -9.08 -0.72 3.88
N ALA A 311 -9.18 0.59 4.13
CA ALA A 311 -9.19 1.61 3.08
C ALA A 311 -8.01 1.45 2.10
N LEU A 312 -6.82 1.10 2.59
CA LEU A 312 -5.64 0.85 1.75
C LEU A 312 -5.90 -0.18 0.65
N HIS A 313 -6.68 -1.23 0.92
CA HIS A 313 -6.92 -2.29 -0.06
C HIS A 313 -7.73 -1.80 -1.27
N TYR A 314 -8.73 -0.94 -1.04
CA TYR A 314 -9.48 -0.27 -2.11
C TYR A 314 -8.63 0.79 -2.84
N TYR A 315 -7.79 1.52 -2.12
CA TYR A 315 -6.82 2.42 -2.74
C TYR A 315 -5.83 1.64 -3.61
N ALA A 316 -5.35 0.47 -3.14
CA ALA A 316 -4.48 -0.41 -3.92
C ALA A 316 -5.13 -0.84 -5.23
N LYS A 317 -6.40 -1.22 -5.21
CA LYS A 317 -7.14 -1.55 -6.43
C LYS A 317 -7.09 -0.41 -7.46
N ARG A 318 -7.18 0.84 -7.02
CA ARG A 318 -7.10 2.03 -7.90
C ARG A 318 -5.68 2.33 -8.35
N PHE A 319 -4.73 2.46 -7.42
CA PHE A 319 -3.38 2.83 -7.79
C PHE A 319 -2.57 1.68 -8.42
N PHE A 320 -3.09 0.45 -8.41
CA PHE A 320 -2.56 -0.71 -9.12
C PHE A 320 -3.35 -1.07 -10.38
N ALA A 321 -4.35 -0.27 -10.76
CA ALA A 321 -5.07 -0.51 -11.99
C ALA A 321 -4.14 -0.47 -13.22
N PRO A 322 -4.34 -1.34 -14.21
CA PRO A 322 -3.51 -1.39 -15.42
C PRO A 322 -3.48 -0.07 -16.20
N LEU A 323 -4.61 0.63 -16.22
CA LEU A 323 -4.75 1.96 -16.82
C LEU A 323 -5.26 2.91 -15.74
N MET A 324 -4.48 3.93 -15.38
CA MET A 324 -4.83 4.86 -14.32
C MET A 324 -4.35 6.27 -14.57
N ILE A 325 -5.08 7.23 -14.01
CA ILE A 325 -4.65 8.62 -13.86
C ILE A 325 -4.22 8.90 -12.43
N SER A 326 -3.19 9.72 -12.26
CA SER A 326 -2.79 10.23 -10.96
C SER A 326 -2.41 11.70 -11.04
N CYS A 327 -2.44 12.38 -9.92
CA CYS A 327 -2.15 13.81 -9.82
C CYS A 327 -0.96 14.06 -8.89
N GLU A 328 0.01 14.84 -9.38
CA GLU A 328 1.03 15.45 -8.55
C GLU A 328 0.59 16.89 -8.27
N GLU A 329 -0.02 17.11 -7.13
CA GLU A 329 -0.42 18.44 -6.67
C GLU A 329 0.73 19.17 -6.00
N GLN A 330 0.75 20.48 -6.12
CA GLN A 330 1.53 21.38 -5.28
C GLN A 330 0.56 22.22 -4.41
N GLY A 331 0.87 22.33 -3.13
CA GLY A 331 0.05 23.02 -2.17
C GLY A 331 0.70 23.06 -0.79
N MET A 332 -0.11 23.17 0.24
CA MET A 332 0.37 23.22 1.63
C MET A 332 1.14 21.95 2.02
N MET A 333 0.66 20.78 1.61
CA MET A 333 1.26 19.49 2.01
C MET A 333 2.61 19.22 1.34
N SER A 334 2.86 19.78 0.16
CA SER A 334 4.13 19.66 -0.57
C SER A 334 5.13 20.76 -0.25
N SER A 335 4.72 21.77 0.52
CA SER A 335 5.54 22.91 0.91
C SER A 335 6.07 22.72 2.33
N GLU A 336 7.31 23.16 2.59
CA GLU A 336 7.83 23.21 3.95
C GLU A 336 7.07 24.32 4.73
N ALA A 337 5.99 23.93 5.39
CA ALA A 337 5.18 24.83 6.19
C ALA A 337 5.94 25.23 7.46
N ASN A 338 6.18 26.51 7.64
CA ASN A 338 6.62 27.08 8.90
C ASN A 338 5.48 27.89 9.52
N MET A 339 4.82 27.34 10.52
CA MET A 339 3.70 27.97 11.21
C MET A 339 4.04 29.31 11.87
N ASN A 340 5.31 29.65 12.00
CA ASN A 340 5.78 30.92 12.54
C ASN A 340 5.93 32.03 11.49
N ARG A 341 5.62 31.77 10.21
CA ARG A 341 5.62 32.80 9.18
C ARG A 341 4.26 33.51 9.14
N GLU A 342 4.29 34.82 9.07
CA GLU A 342 3.08 35.64 8.95
C GLU A 342 2.32 35.46 7.64
N HIS A 343 3.05 35.17 6.55
CA HIS A 343 2.47 35.01 5.23
C HIS A 343 3.02 33.74 4.58
N PHE A 344 2.10 32.87 4.11
CA PHE A 344 2.43 31.71 3.32
C PHE A 344 1.97 31.92 1.88
N VAL A 345 2.93 31.86 0.96
CA VAL A 345 2.63 31.73 -0.45
C VAL A 345 2.84 30.28 -0.85
N PHE A 346 1.77 29.58 -1.17
CA PHE A 346 1.84 28.23 -1.70
C PHE A 346 1.65 28.27 -3.21
N GLU A 347 2.44 27.49 -3.93
CA GLU A 347 2.07 27.10 -5.28
C GLU A 347 0.79 26.27 -5.20
N LYS A 348 -0.14 26.56 -6.09
CA LYS A 348 -1.40 25.82 -6.25
C LYS A 348 -1.46 25.33 -7.68
N SER A 349 -1.06 24.09 -7.89
CA SER A 349 -0.99 23.51 -9.22
C SER A 349 -1.26 22.01 -9.18
N ILE A 350 -1.58 21.49 -10.35
CA ILE A 350 -1.65 20.05 -10.63
C ILE A 350 -0.77 19.71 -11.82
N ARG A 351 -0.23 18.51 -11.79
CA ARG A 351 0.34 17.87 -12.97
C ARG A 351 -0.20 16.45 -13.05
N LEU A 352 -1.00 16.18 -14.07
CA LEU A 352 -1.62 14.87 -14.26
C LEU A 352 -0.68 13.93 -15.01
N ASN A 353 -0.84 12.65 -14.73
CA ASN A 353 -0.08 11.59 -15.39
C ASN A 353 -1.00 10.39 -15.65
N VAL A 354 -0.90 9.80 -16.83
CA VAL A 354 -1.61 8.57 -17.20
C VAL A 354 -0.59 7.45 -17.32
N ALA A 355 -0.74 6.41 -16.49
CA ALA A 355 0.08 5.21 -16.54
C ALA A 355 -0.69 4.08 -17.25
N ASN A 356 -0.06 3.49 -18.27
CA ASN A 356 -0.59 2.38 -19.05
C ASN A 356 0.33 1.16 -18.88
N GLU A 357 -0.13 0.16 -18.14
CA GLU A 357 0.55 -1.14 -17.97
C GLU A 357 -0.02 -2.21 -18.90
N THR A 358 -0.94 -1.85 -19.81
CA THR A 358 -1.45 -2.79 -20.81
C THR A 358 -0.45 -2.98 -21.95
N MET A 359 -0.61 -4.06 -22.70
CA MET A 359 0.24 -4.38 -23.85
C MET A 359 -0.18 -3.66 -25.14
N GLN A 360 -1.10 -2.70 -25.05
CA GLN A 360 -1.65 -1.96 -26.16
C GLN A 360 -1.65 -0.47 -25.88
N ASP A 361 -1.51 0.33 -26.94
CA ASP A 361 -1.71 1.77 -26.86
C ASP A 361 -3.18 2.06 -26.51
N GLN A 362 -3.39 3.05 -25.63
CA GLN A 362 -4.72 3.44 -25.17
C GLN A 362 -5.06 4.86 -25.62
N ASN A 363 -6.19 5.01 -26.33
CA ASN A 363 -6.75 6.32 -26.66
C ASN A 363 -7.65 6.75 -25.51
N VAL A 364 -7.32 7.86 -24.88
CA VAL A 364 -8.01 8.31 -23.68
C VAL A 364 -8.31 9.80 -23.73
N THR A 365 -9.30 10.20 -22.95
CA THR A 365 -9.59 11.59 -22.65
C THR A 365 -9.32 11.84 -21.17
N VAL A 366 -8.52 12.84 -20.88
CA VAL A 366 -8.28 13.33 -19.51
C VAL A 366 -9.11 14.59 -19.31
N ARG A 367 -9.87 14.62 -18.21
CA ARG A 367 -10.60 15.81 -17.76
C ARG A 367 -10.17 16.22 -16.37
N TRP A 368 -10.16 17.51 -16.10
CA TRP A 368 -10.00 18.04 -14.76
C TRP A 368 -10.94 19.24 -14.55
N ALA A 369 -11.28 19.49 -13.29
CA ALA A 369 -12.06 20.66 -12.90
C ALA A 369 -11.64 21.19 -11.52
N LEU A 370 -11.36 22.48 -11.44
CA LEU A 370 -11.28 23.22 -10.18
C LEU A 370 -12.71 23.46 -9.69
N ARG A 371 -12.99 23.13 -8.44
CA ARG A 371 -14.33 23.17 -7.86
C ARG A 371 -14.36 23.87 -6.50
N ASP A 372 -15.50 24.39 -6.14
CA ASP A 372 -15.82 24.85 -4.79
C ASP A 372 -16.33 23.70 -3.89
N PRO A 373 -16.56 23.89 -2.58
CA PRO A 373 -17.02 22.81 -1.69
C PRO A 373 -18.40 22.23 -2.05
N GLY A 374 -19.27 23.00 -2.70
CA GLY A 374 -20.55 22.54 -3.26
C GLY A 374 -20.38 21.74 -4.56
N ALA A 375 -19.14 21.56 -5.01
CA ALA A 375 -18.74 20.88 -6.24
C ALA A 375 -19.06 21.63 -7.54
N ALA A 376 -19.44 22.92 -7.47
CA ALA A 376 -19.59 23.75 -8.67
C ALA A 376 -18.25 23.92 -9.39
N VAL A 377 -18.27 23.80 -10.71
CA VAL A 377 -17.06 23.96 -11.55
C VAL A 377 -16.72 25.43 -11.69
N LEU A 378 -15.52 25.81 -11.29
CA LEU A 378 -14.97 27.17 -11.42
C LEU A 378 -14.09 27.30 -12.68
N GLU A 379 -13.30 26.27 -12.97
CA GLU A 379 -12.45 26.18 -14.13
C GLU A 379 -12.30 24.71 -14.54
N SER A 380 -12.14 24.41 -15.81
CA SER A 380 -11.98 23.03 -16.27
C SER A 380 -11.13 22.94 -17.54
N GLY A 381 -10.58 21.75 -17.78
CA GLY A 381 -9.85 21.42 -19.00
C GLY A 381 -10.07 19.98 -19.42
N GLU A 382 -9.86 19.74 -20.71
CA GLU A 382 -9.95 18.42 -21.32
C GLU A 382 -8.83 18.25 -22.35
N GLN A 383 -8.25 17.04 -22.40
CA GLN A 383 -7.24 16.70 -23.40
C GLN A 383 -7.40 15.25 -23.86
N GLU A 384 -7.46 15.06 -25.16
CA GLU A 384 -7.35 13.74 -25.78
C GLU A 384 -5.91 13.39 -26.04
N LEU A 385 -5.50 12.15 -25.77
CA LEU A 385 -4.15 11.66 -26.04
C LEU A 385 -4.13 10.15 -26.25
N THR A 386 -3.10 9.68 -26.94
CA THR A 386 -2.75 8.26 -27.03
C THR A 386 -1.62 7.99 -26.04
N VAL A 387 -1.84 7.06 -25.10
CA VAL A 387 -0.83 6.62 -24.14
C VAL A 387 -0.24 5.29 -24.62
N PRO A 388 1.02 5.25 -25.03
CA PRO A 388 1.63 4.02 -25.55
C PRO A 388 1.63 2.89 -24.53
N ALA A 389 1.65 1.66 -25.02
CA ALA A 389 1.74 0.45 -24.21
C ALA A 389 2.95 0.50 -23.27
N LEU A 390 2.77 0.07 -22.02
CA LEU A 390 3.83 -0.04 -21.03
C LEU A 390 4.59 1.27 -20.77
N THR A 391 3.86 2.40 -20.79
CA THR A 391 4.44 3.75 -20.56
C THR A 391 3.68 4.52 -19.49
N SER A 392 4.28 5.63 -19.12
CA SER A 392 3.69 6.66 -18.27
C SER A 392 3.83 8.01 -18.97
N THR A 393 2.73 8.70 -19.18
CA THR A 393 2.67 9.96 -19.94
C THR A 393 2.25 11.11 -19.03
N TRP A 394 3.10 12.14 -18.93
CA TRP A 394 2.82 13.37 -18.22
C TRP A 394 2.05 14.35 -19.10
N LEU A 395 1.05 15.02 -18.53
CA LEU A 395 0.41 16.19 -19.10
C LEU A 395 1.13 17.48 -18.65
N ASP A 396 0.80 18.59 -19.27
CA ASP A 396 1.30 19.89 -18.84
C ASP A 396 0.78 20.27 -17.45
N LYS A 397 1.59 21.04 -16.73
CA LYS A 397 1.22 21.58 -15.43
C LYS A 397 0.15 22.65 -15.59
N VAL A 398 -0.87 22.59 -14.74
CA VAL A 398 -1.93 23.61 -14.64
C VAL A 398 -1.80 24.34 -13.31
N GLU A 399 -1.73 25.66 -13.35
CA GLU A 399 -1.58 26.51 -12.17
C GLU A 399 -2.89 27.23 -11.86
N PHE A 400 -3.21 27.37 -10.57
CA PHE A 400 -4.40 28.02 -10.07
C PHE A 400 -4.04 29.15 -9.09
N PRO A 401 -3.44 30.26 -9.57
CA PRO A 401 -2.93 31.32 -8.70
C PRO A 401 -4.01 31.93 -7.79
N ASP A 402 -5.25 32.00 -8.27
CA ASP A 402 -6.38 32.62 -7.58
C ASP A 402 -7.21 31.61 -6.73
N ALA A 403 -6.84 30.34 -6.71
CA ALA A 403 -7.55 29.36 -5.92
C ALA A 403 -7.41 29.61 -4.40
N ASP A 404 -8.50 29.49 -3.67
CA ASP A 404 -8.47 29.45 -2.20
C ASP A 404 -8.14 28.02 -1.74
N ILE A 405 -6.98 27.83 -1.08
CA ILE A 405 -6.51 26.52 -0.63
C ILE A 405 -7.44 25.86 0.39
N PHE A 406 -8.31 26.61 1.05
CA PHE A 406 -9.21 26.11 2.08
C PHE A 406 -10.61 25.77 1.58
N SER A 407 -10.94 26.14 0.33
CA SER A 407 -12.27 25.93 -0.24
C SER A 407 -12.28 25.49 -1.69
N HIS A 408 -11.13 25.44 -2.37
CA HIS A 408 -11.07 24.93 -3.72
C HIS A 408 -10.29 23.62 -3.79
N TYR A 409 -10.80 22.68 -4.59
CA TYR A 409 -10.17 21.40 -4.86
C TYR A 409 -10.21 21.08 -6.35
N VAL A 410 -9.41 20.13 -6.81
CA VAL A 410 -9.43 19.66 -8.19
C VAL A 410 -9.94 18.23 -8.24
N SER A 411 -10.92 17.99 -9.10
CA SER A 411 -11.29 16.64 -9.54
C SER A 411 -10.64 16.33 -10.88
N TYR A 412 -10.30 15.07 -11.13
CA TYR A 412 -9.75 14.61 -12.39
C TYR A 412 -10.26 13.22 -12.72
N GLU A 413 -10.40 12.92 -14.02
CA GLU A 413 -10.88 11.64 -14.51
C GLU A 413 -10.20 11.24 -15.82
N LEU A 414 -10.08 9.94 -16.01
CA LEU A 414 -9.60 9.29 -17.21
C LEU A 414 -10.74 8.54 -17.88
N ILE A 415 -11.02 8.89 -19.13
CA ILE A 415 -12.05 8.27 -19.91
C ILE A 415 -11.42 7.41 -21.01
N CYS A 416 -11.80 6.16 -21.08
CA CYS A 416 -11.42 5.22 -22.13
C CYS A 416 -12.68 4.53 -22.64
N ASP A 417 -12.85 4.46 -23.98
CA ASP A 417 -14.04 3.89 -24.64
C ASP A 417 -15.37 4.48 -24.09
N GLY A 418 -15.38 5.78 -23.82
CA GLY A 418 -16.54 6.51 -23.34
C GLY A 418 -16.92 6.25 -21.86
N LYS A 419 -16.08 5.54 -21.12
CA LYS A 419 -16.29 5.23 -19.68
C LYS A 419 -15.18 5.83 -18.82
N VAL A 420 -15.53 6.36 -17.65
CA VAL A 420 -14.56 6.72 -16.64
C VAL A 420 -13.94 5.45 -16.08
N VAL A 421 -12.63 5.29 -16.26
CA VAL A 421 -11.86 4.11 -15.82
C VAL A 421 -10.96 4.39 -14.63
N SER A 422 -10.68 5.66 -14.37
CA SER A 422 -9.89 6.09 -13.21
C SER A 422 -10.24 7.54 -12.87
N GLU A 423 -10.32 7.88 -11.60
CA GLU A 423 -10.71 9.21 -11.14
C GLU A 423 -10.11 9.51 -9.77
N GLY A 424 -10.08 10.77 -9.37
CA GLY A 424 -9.66 11.18 -8.04
C GLY A 424 -9.85 12.67 -7.81
N THR A 425 -9.54 13.08 -6.57
CA THR A 425 -9.53 14.48 -6.18
C THR A 425 -8.29 14.84 -5.39
N VAL A 426 -7.86 16.09 -5.46
CA VAL A 426 -6.78 16.63 -4.64
C VAL A 426 -7.19 17.96 -4.03
N ASN A 427 -6.79 18.16 -2.77
CA ASN A 427 -6.91 19.41 -2.05
C ASN A 427 -5.56 20.14 -2.02
N PHE A 428 -5.56 21.48 -1.97
CA PHE A 428 -4.34 22.27 -1.81
C PHE A 428 -3.96 22.52 -0.35
N SER A 429 -4.83 22.16 0.59
CA SER A 429 -4.56 22.19 2.03
C SER A 429 -4.73 20.82 2.67
N TYR A 430 -4.29 20.70 3.94
CA TYR A 430 -4.64 19.50 4.71
C TYR A 430 -6.16 19.36 4.83
N PRO A 431 -6.71 18.15 4.80
CA PRO A 431 -8.16 17.92 4.94
C PRO A 431 -8.79 18.61 6.15
N LYS A 432 -8.06 18.72 7.27
CA LYS A 432 -8.55 19.40 8.48
C LYS A 432 -8.84 20.89 8.30
N TYR A 433 -8.21 21.54 7.34
CA TYR A 433 -8.37 22.97 7.06
C TYR A 433 -9.35 23.25 5.93
N PHE A 434 -9.67 22.24 5.13
CA PHE A 434 -10.62 22.38 4.03
C PHE A 434 -12.04 22.59 4.59
N ARG A 435 -12.76 23.55 4.04
CA ARG A 435 -14.11 23.93 4.47
C ARG A 435 -15.16 23.11 3.75
N TYR A 436 -15.24 21.82 4.11
CA TYR A 436 -16.29 20.95 3.55
C TYR A 436 -17.67 21.47 3.89
N GLU A 437 -18.58 21.44 2.92
CA GLU A 437 -20.01 21.52 3.16
C GLU A 437 -20.55 20.13 3.55
N ASP A 438 -21.72 20.08 4.20
CA ASP A 438 -22.37 18.82 4.50
C ASP A 438 -22.75 18.11 3.19
N PRO A 439 -22.17 16.96 2.86
CA PRO A 439 -22.48 16.27 1.62
C PRO A 439 -23.86 15.62 1.62
N GLU A 440 -24.58 15.60 2.75
CA GLU A 440 -25.88 14.96 2.91
C GLU A 440 -25.92 13.57 2.22
N LEU A 441 -24.97 12.71 2.60
CA LEU A 441 -24.80 11.39 2.00
C LEU A 441 -26.05 10.54 2.20
N THR A 442 -26.53 9.95 1.11
CA THR A 442 -27.61 8.98 1.12
C THR A 442 -27.24 7.75 0.27
N CYS A 443 -27.83 6.61 0.58
CA CYS A 443 -27.72 5.44 -0.27
C CYS A 443 -29.04 4.68 -0.43
N ARG A 444 -29.14 3.94 -1.52
CA ARG A 444 -30.22 3.00 -1.79
C ARG A 444 -29.66 1.73 -2.43
N VAL A 445 -30.29 0.62 -2.21
CA VAL A 445 -29.92 -0.67 -2.78
C VAL A 445 -30.80 -0.93 -4.00
N GLU A 446 -30.18 -1.21 -5.14
CA GLU A 446 -30.83 -1.53 -6.41
C GLU A 446 -30.26 -2.83 -6.96
N GLY A 447 -30.93 -3.96 -6.66
CA GLY A 447 -30.46 -5.29 -7.06
C GLY A 447 -29.16 -5.67 -6.35
N ASP A 448 -28.09 -5.87 -7.09
CA ASP A 448 -26.75 -6.18 -6.60
C ASP A 448 -25.83 -4.94 -6.52
N GLU A 449 -26.41 -3.74 -6.61
CA GLU A 449 -25.69 -2.47 -6.53
C GLU A 449 -26.17 -1.61 -5.35
N ILE A 450 -25.25 -0.82 -4.81
CA ILE A 450 -25.53 0.29 -3.90
C ILE A 450 -25.30 1.58 -4.68
N VAL A 451 -26.31 2.46 -4.68
CA VAL A 451 -26.22 3.79 -5.26
C VAL A 451 -26.06 4.78 -4.15
N VAL A 452 -24.92 5.49 -4.14
CA VAL A 452 -24.61 6.52 -3.15
C VAL A 452 -24.71 7.88 -3.81
N SER A 453 -25.36 8.82 -3.12
CA SER A 453 -25.56 10.22 -3.59
C SER A 453 -24.99 11.21 -2.58
N ALA A 454 -24.40 12.30 -3.10
CA ALA A 454 -23.95 13.44 -2.33
C ALA A 454 -24.50 14.74 -2.93
N LYS A 455 -24.75 15.77 -2.10
CA LYS A 455 -25.15 17.11 -2.54
C LYS A 455 -24.00 18.11 -2.59
N ALA A 456 -22.85 17.78 -2.00
CA ALA A 456 -21.63 18.56 -2.02
C ALA A 456 -20.42 17.62 -2.15
N TYR A 457 -19.22 18.16 -2.20
CA TYR A 457 -18.00 17.37 -2.24
C TYR A 457 -17.86 16.45 -1.03
N ALA A 458 -17.77 15.17 -1.28
CA ALA A 458 -17.54 14.16 -0.25
C ALA A 458 -16.25 13.38 -0.56
N LYS A 459 -15.25 13.49 0.33
CA LYS A 459 -13.97 12.82 0.18
C LYS A 459 -13.96 11.51 0.93
N SER A 460 -13.44 10.46 0.27
CA SER A 460 -13.24 9.12 0.84
C SER A 460 -14.51 8.53 1.47
N VAL A 461 -15.60 8.52 0.70
CA VAL A 461 -16.89 7.99 1.13
C VAL A 461 -16.77 6.50 1.43
N GLU A 462 -17.06 6.11 2.66
CA GLU A 462 -17.08 4.74 3.15
C GLU A 462 -18.53 4.25 3.27
N ILE A 463 -18.77 3.05 2.78
CA ILE A 463 -20.01 2.31 2.94
C ILE A 463 -19.72 1.11 3.86
N LEU A 464 -20.44 1.01 4.95
CA LEU A 464 -20.33 -0.07 5.94
C LEU A 464 -21.67 -0.73 6.17
N ASN A 465 -21.68 -2.05 6.39
CA ASN A 465 -22.78 -2.75 7.04
C ASN A 465 -22.50 -2.94 8.55
N GLU A 466 -23.42 -3.52 9.27
CA GLU A 466 -23.31 -3.71 10.72
C GLU A 466 -22.11 -4.60 11.12
N ASN A 467 -21.80 -5.63 10.33
CA ASN A 467 -20.71 -6.57 10.59
C ASN A 467 -19.35 -6.11 10.06
N GLU A 468 -19.29 -4.98 9.34
CA GLU A 468 -18.08 -4.48 8.66
C GLU A 468 -17.41 -5.55 7.76
N ASP A 469 -18.21 -6.42 7.15
CA ASP A 469 -17.79 -7.50 6.26
C ASP A 469 -18.26 -7.31 4.81
N LEU A 470 -18.87 -6.16 4.52
CA LEU A 470 -19.32 -5.80 3.18
C LEU A 470 -18.10 -5.59 2.25
N VAL A 471 -18.06 -6.35 1.17
CA VAL A 471 -17.07 -6.18 0.10
C VAL A 471 -17.77 -5.64 -1.13
N LEU A 472 -17.31 -4.49 -1.59
CA LEU A 472 -17.85 -3.78 -2.75
C LEU A 472 -16.83 -3.78 -3.89
N GLU A 473 -17.28 -3.51 -5.10
CA GLU A 473 -16.39 -3.31 -6.24
C GLU A 473 -15.45 -2.12 -6.01
N ASP A 474 -15.92 -1.06 -5.35
CA ASP A 474 -15.15 0.10 -4.90
C ASP A 474 -15.71 0.63 -3.57
N ASN A 475 -14.85 1.27 -2.76
CA ASN A 475 -15.20 1.93 -1.53
C ASN A 475 -14.18 3.03 -1.22
N TYR A 476 -14.45 3.93 -0.28
CA TYR A 476 -13.57 5.08 0.02
C TYR A 476 -13.29 5.95 -1.21
N PHE A 477 -14.29 6.14 -2.05
CA PHE A 477 -14.24 6.97 -3.25
C PHE A 477 -14.68 8.41 -2.97
N ASP A 478 -14.40 9.31 -3.91
CA ASP A 478 -14.81 10.70 -3.82
C ASP A 478 -16.10 10.96 -4.63
N LEU A 479 -16.95 11.88 -4.17
CA LEU A 479 -18.13 12.34 -4.89
C LEU A 479 -18.11 13.87 -5.08
N ASN A 480 -18.51 14.31 -6.27
CA ASN A 480 -18.55 15.72 -6.69
C ASN A 480 -20.00 16.19 -6.82
N ALA A 481 -20.80 16.08 -5.74
CA ALA A 481 -22.23 16.37 -5.74
C ALA A 481 -23.00 15.56 -6.81
N ASN A 482 -22.73 14.28 -6.88
CA ASN A 482 -23.26 13.35 -7.87
C ASN A 482 -23.59 12.00 -7.23
N GLU A 483 -24.00 11.04 -8.08
CA GLU A 483 -24.23 9.65 -7.68
C GLU A 483 -23.11 8.74 -8.19
N LYS A 484 -22.78 7.72 -7.38
CA LYS A 484 -21.95 6.58 -7.80
C LYS A 484 -22.66 5.27 -7.51
N ARG A 485 -22.59 4.36 -8.47
CA ARG A 485 -23.05 2.98 -8.34
C ARG A 485 -21.87 2.08 -8.06
N VAL A 486 -21.99 1.24 -7.07
CA VAL A 486 -20.97 0.25 -6.70
C VAL A 486 -21.61 -1.12 -6.56
N LYS A 487 -21.02 -2.11 -7.20
CA LYS A 487 -21.50 -3.49 -7.15
C LYS A 487 -21.14 -4.13 -5.81
N VAL A 488 -22.07 -4.89 -5.25
CA VAL A 488 -21.86 -5.72 -4.05
C VAL A 488 -21.20 -7.03 -4.49
N ILE A 489 -20.02 -7.31 -3.96
CA ILE A 489 -19.29 -8.56 -4.19
C ILE A 489 -19.69 -9.61 -3.16
N SER A 490 -19.76 -9.20 -1.88
CA SER A 490 -20.23 -10.06 -0.79
C SER A 490 -20.65 -9.24 0.43
N GLY A 491 -21.37 -9.86 1.36
CA GLY A 491 -21.85 -9.24 2.58
C GLY A 491 -23.31 -8.77 2.51
N SER A 492 -23.91 -8.49 3.66
CA SER A 492 -25.29 -8.00 3.75
C SER A 492 -25.37 -6.51 3.41
N THR A 493 -26.42 -6.12 2.70
CA THR A 493 -26.77 -4.73 2.41
C THR A 493 -27.81 -4.14 3.37
N GLU A 494 -28.06 -4.81 4.48
CA GLU A 494 -28.93 -4.31 5.55
C GLU A 494 -28.19 -3.34 6.47
N ASN A 495 -28.91 -2.35 6.98
CA ASN A 495 -28.39 -1.36 7.95
C ASN A 495 -27.09 -0.67 7.50
N LEU A 496 -27.06 -0.25 6.24
CA LEU A 496 -25.91 0.48 5.70
C LEU A 496 -25.69 1.82 6.41
N ARG A 497 -24.43 2.12 6.66
CA ARG A 497 -23.96 3.40 7.21
C ARG A 497 -22.99 4.04 6.22
N LEU A 498 -23.06 5.34 6.11
CA LEU A 498 -22.18 6.15 5.27
C LEU A 498 -21.40 7.14 6.12
N ARG A 499 -20.17 7.40 5.73
CA ARG A 499 -19.38 8.53 6.25
C ARG A 499 -18.36 8.99 5.21
N SER A 500 -17.83 10.18 5.43
CA SER A 500 -16.77 10.78 4.63
C SER A 500 -15.80 11.55 5.53
N VAL A 501 -14.78 12.17 4.94
CA VAL A 501 -13.85 13.03 5.70
C VAL A 501 -14.58 14.17 6.44
N TYR A 502 -15.73 14.62 5.94
CA TYR A 502 -16.59 15.60 6.63
C TYR A 502 -16.96 15.17 8.06
N ASP A 503 -17.08 13.86 8.31
CA ASP A 503 -17.50 13.28 9.60
C ASP A 503 -16.35 13.15 10.61
N ILE A 504 -15.11 13.44 10.21
CA ILE A 504 -13.95 13.47 11.13
C ILE A 504 -13.96 14.79 11.89
N ARG A 505 -14.67 14.82 13.04
CA ARG A 505 -14.83 15.99 13.90
C ARG A 505 -15.39 15.61 15.29
#